data_f487af5d77f225036478a1ed5be1d062
#
_entry.id   f487af5d77f225036478a1ed5be1d062
#
_cell.length_a   1.000
_cell.length_b   1.000
_cell.length_c   1.000
_cell.angle_alpha   90.00
_cell.angle_beta   90.00
_cell.angle_gamma   90.00
#
_symmetry.space_group_name_H-M   'P 1'
#
loop_
_entity.id
_entity.type
_entity.pdbx_description
1 polymer ?
#
loop_
_entity_poly.entity_id
_entity_poly.type
_entity_poly.pdbx_seq_one_letter_code
_entity_poly.pdbx_strand_id
1 'polypeptide(L)'
;MRVMRVAMTITLLAAALPGFAKDPEHQYKTVEAKHFTKVEGLELSPEFTDYLYAELRAELTKAKLAGQVIGEGEVVDEADAPASITIEGSITEYKKGSVVKDVLIGYTAGWRSLKVETTIKRRSDQKIIVSPQIHVRASPRWKDKVLAKEAAHEIVKEIKKALKENGTGA
;
A
#
# COMPACT_ATOMS: atom_id res chain seq x y z
N MET A 1 41.06 22.89 61.15
CA MET A 1 40.88 22.89 59.66
C MET A 1 39.71 21.97 59.36
N ARG A 2 38.55 22.52 58.95
CA ARG A 2 37.34 21.77 58.52
C ARG A 2 37.28 21.77 57.02
N VAL A 3 37.39 20.61 56.40
CA VAL A 3 37.26 20.43 54.94
C VAL A 3 35.80 20.25 54.62
N MET A 4 35.23 21.23 53.98
CA MET A 4 33.84 21.24 53.48
C MET A 4 33.77 20.47 52.15
N ARG A 5 33.14 19.28 52.17
CA ARG A 5 32.87 18.52 50.96
C ARG A 5 31.60 19.07 50.31
N VAL A 6 31.74 19.70 49.14
CA VAL A 6 30.61 20.09 48.29
C VAL A 6 30.21 18.87 47.49
N ALA A 7 29.05 18.33 47.76
CA ALA A 7 28.43 17.29 46.90
C ALA A 7 27.70 17.97 45.73
N MET A 8 28.24 17.79 44.55
CA MET A 8 27.65 18.27 43.29
C MET A 8 26.63 17.24 42.82
N THR A 9 25.35 17.52 43.01
CA THR A 9 24.25 16.67 42.55
C THR A 9 24.00 16.99 41.07
N ILE A 10 24.40 16.09 40.17
CA ILE A 10 24.06 16.18 38.75
C ILE A 10 22.66 15.65 38.58
N THR A 11 21.69 16.55 38.37
CA THR A 11 20.32 16.20 37.99
C THR A 11 20.30 15.87 36.51
N LEU A 12 20.23 14.58 36.20
CA LEU A 12 20.06 14.11 34.80
C LEU A 12 18.64 14.38 34.38
N LEU A 13 18.42 15.43 33.60
CA LEU A 13 17.14 15.75 33.00
C LEU A 13 16.94 14.78 31.80
N ALA A 14 16.26 13.66 32.03
CA ALA A 14 15.83 12.78 30.99
C ALA A 14 14.75 13.50 30.17
N ALA A 15 15.13 14.07 29.01
CA ALA A 15 14.19 14.54 28.02
C ALA A 15 13.45 13.31 27.47
N ALA A 16 12.24 13.08 27.97
CA ALA A 16 11.32 12.13 27.38
C ALA A 16 10.94 12.66 25.98
N LEU A 17 11.53 12.07 24.96
CA LEU A 17 11.04 12.22 23.59
C LEU A 17 9.56 11.82 23.61
N PRO A 18 8.64 12.63 23.01
CA PRO A 18 7.27 12.22 22.89
C PRO A 18 7.26 10.94 22.04
N GLY A 19 7.14 9.80 22.72
CA GLY A 19 6.90 8.53 22.06
C GLY A 19 5.62 8.69 21.28
N PHE A 20 5.68 8.56 19.96
CA PHE A 20 4.50 8.44 19.12
C PHE A 20 3.68 7.29 19.70
N ALA A 21 2.60 7.62 20.39
CA ALA A 21 1.67 6.63 20.86
C ALA A 21 1.12 5.95 19.59
N LYS A 22 1.62 4.74 19.33
CA LYS A 22 1.14 3.90 18.24
C LYS A 22 -0.31 3.62 18.60
N ASP A 23 -1.24 4.10 17.77
CA ASP A 23 -2.65 3.75 17.93
C ASP A 23 -2.72 2.21 17.90
N PRO A 24 -3.12 1.55 18.99
CA PRO A 24 -3.05 0.09 19.08
C PRO A 24 -3.94 -0.61 18.03
N GLU A 25 -4.86 0.10 17.41
CA GLU A 25 -5.78 -0.44 16.43
C GLU A 25 -5.25 -0.36 14.99
N HIS A 26 -4.35 0.60 14.67
CA HIS A 26 -3.89 0.84 13.29
C HIS A 26 -2.36 0.96 13.22
N GLN A 27 -1.80 0.37 12.15
CA GLN A 27 -0.36 0.43 11.90
C GLN A 27 0.10 1.83 11.46
N TYR A 28 -0.75 2.54 10.73
CA TYR A 28 -0.52 3.89 10.22
C TYR A 28 -1.69 4.81 10.57
N LYS A 29 -1.46 6.11 10.68
CA LYS A 29 -2.54 7.10 10.84
C LYS A 29 -3.31 7.27 9.56
N THR A 30 -2.59 7.45 8.44
CA THR A 30 -3.20 7.71 7.14
C THR A 30 -2.53 6.89 6.04
N VAL A 31 -3.34 6.38 5.12
CA VAL A 31 -2.91 5.79 3.86
C VAL A 31 -3.46 6.61 2.71
N GLU A 32 -2.58 7.21 1.90
CA GLU A 32 -2.93 7.84 0.63
C GLU A 32 -2.87 6.80 -0.48
N ALA A 33 -3.98 6.59 -1.18
CA ALA A 33 -4.03 5.78 -2.38
C ALA A 33 -3.95 6.70 -3.60
N LYS A 34 -3.01 6.43 -4.52
CA LYS A 34 -2.91 7.11 -5.80
C LYS A 34 -3.50 6.27 -6.93
N HIS A 35 -3.89 6.93 -8.02
CA HIS A 35 -4.24 6.24 -9.26
C HIS A 35 -3.03 5.47 -9.77
N PHE A 36 -3.27 4.24 -10.19
CA PHE A 36 -2.25 3.43 -10.82
C PHE A 36 -2.11 3.85 -12.28
N THR A 37 -0.87 4.09 -12.69
CA THR A 37 -0.55 4.37 -14.09
C THR A 37 -0.56 3.08 -14.90
N LYS A 38 -0.61 3.18 -16.22
CA LYS A 38 -0.38 2.05 -17.12
C LYS A 38 0.80 2.34 -18.01
N VAL A 39 1.61 1.32 -18.27
CA VAL A 39 2.68 1.40 -19.25
C VAL A 39 2.07 1.60 -20.65
N GLU A 40 2.75 2.37 -21.48
CA GLU A 40 2.31 2.65 -22.86
C GLU A 40 2.12 1.34 -23.66
N GLY A 41 1.09 1.32 -24.49
CA GLY A 41 0.78 0.16 -25.35
C GLY A 41 -0.11 -0.91 -24.69
N LEU A 42 -0.51 -0.76 -23.42
CA LEU A 42 -1.45 -1.71 -22.81
C LEU A 42 -2.89 -1.46 -23.26
N GLU A 43 -3.54 -2.50 -23.78
CA GLU A 43 -4.95 -2.51 -24.20
C GLU A 43 -5.91 -2.64 -23.02
N LEU A 44 -5.78 -1.75 -22.03
CA LEU A 44 -6.73 -1.63 -20.92
C LEU A 44 -7.73 -0.52 -21.20
N SER A 45 -9.00 -0.75 -20.84
CA SER A 45 -10.00 0.31 -20.93
C SER A 45 -9.59 1.51 -20.04
N PRO A 46 -9.89 2.75 -20.45
CA PRO A 46 -9.61 3.92 -19.61
C PRO A 46 -10.25 3.81 -18.21
N GLU A 47 -11.46 3.26 -18.16
CA GLU A 47 -12.22 3.10 -16.91
C GLU A 47 -11.61 2.05 -15.95
N PHE A 48 -10.71 1.19 -16.44
CA PHE A 48 -10.12 0.15 -15.61
C PHE A 48 -9.31 0.73 -14.45
N THR A 49 -8.51 1.75 -14.72
CA THR A 49 -7.71 2.41 -13.68
C THR A 49 -8.57 3.09 -12.63
N ASP A 50 -9.71 3.66 -13.04
CA ASP A 50 -10.68 4.27 -12.12
C ASP A 50 -11.37 3.21 -11.25
N TYR A 51 -11.77 2.08 -11.85
CA TYR A 51 -12.31 0.95 -11.09
C TYR A 51 -11.27 0.40 -10.10
N LEU A 52 -10.03 0.23 -10.53
CA LEU A 52 -8.96 -0.26 -9.67
C LEU A 52 -8.72 0.70 -8.49
N TYR A 53 -8.69 2.00 -8.75
CA TYR A 53 -8.53 3.02 -7.71
C TYR A 53 -9.67 3.00 -6.69
N ALA A 54 -10.92 2.96 -7.16
CA ALA A 54 -12.09 2.92 -6.29
C ALA A 54 -12.11 1.66 -5.41
N GLU A 55 -11.85 0.49 -6.00
CA GLU A 55 -11.82 -0.78 -5.28
C GLU A 55 -10.61 -0.87 -4.33
N LEU A 56 -9.45 -0.31 -4.70
CA LEU A 56 -8.26 -0.23 -3.85
C LEU A 56 -8.55 0.56 -2.57
N ARG A 57 -9.17 1.74 -2.68
CA ARG A 57 -9.58 2.53 -1.51
C ARG A 57 -10.56 1.75 -0.61
N ALA A 58 -11.52 1.08 -1.21
CA ALA A 58 -12.49 0.26 -0.46
C ALA A 58 -11.81 -0.91 0.27
N GLU A 59 -10.89 -1.63 -0.39
CA GLU A 59 -10.16 -2.74 0.21
C GLU A 59 -9.17 -2.28 1.29
N LEU A 60 -8.49 -1.14 1.12
CA LEU A 60 -7.63 -0.54 2.15
C LEU A 60 -8.42 -0.17 3.41
N THR A 61 -9.62 0.40 3.23
CA THR A 61 -10.53 0.74 4.34
C THR A 61 -10.96 -0.52 5.10
N LYS A 62 -11.36 -1.59 4.39
CA LYS A 62 -11.69 -2.88 5.02
C LYS A 62 -10.51 -3.51 5.73
N ALA A 63 -9.32 -3.34 5.18
CA ALA A 63 -8.10 -3.92 5.71
C ALA A 63 -7.65 -3.32 7.04
N LYS A 64 -8.20 -2.15 7.41
CA LYS A 64 -7.86 -1.40 8.64
C LYS A 64 -6.36 -1.19 8.80
N LEU A 65 -5.65 -0.92 7.70
CA LEU A 65 -4.21 -0.64 7.72
C LEU A 65 -3.89 0.70 8.37
N ALA A 66 -4.83 1.63 8.29
CA ALA A 66 -4.72 2.96 8.86
C ALA A 66 -6.04 3.42 9.46
N GLY A 67 -5.96 4.45 10.30
CA GLY A 67 -7.13 5.14 10.82
C GLY A 67 -7.94 5.85 9.74
N GLN A 68 -7.26 6.32 8.69
CA GLN A 68 -7.88 7.01 7.57
C GLN A 68 -7.29 6.57 6.22
N VAL A 69 -8.14 6.38 5.21
CA VAL A 69 -7.75 6.19 3.81
C VAL A 69 -8.18 7.41 3.02
N ILE A 70 -7.22 8.08 2.41
CA ILE A 70 -7.44 9.30 1.60
C ILE A 70 -7.13 9.04 0.13
N GLY A 71 -7.66 9.91 -0.71
CA GLY A 71 -7.40 9.91 -2.15
C GLY A 71 -6.17 10.70 -2.54
N GLU A 72 -5.81 10.59 -3.80
CA GLU A 72 -4.70 11.33 -4.39
C GLU A 72 -4.91 12.84 -4.29
N GLY A 73 -3.90 13.55 -3.77
CA GLY A 73 -3.92 15.00 -3.63
C GLY A 73 -4.70 15.53 -2.42
N GLU A 74 -5.30 14.66 -1.61
CA GLU A 74 -5.90 15.08 -0.35
C GLU A 74 -4.82 15.49 0.67
N VAL A 75 -5.10 16.53 1.43
CA VAL A 75 -4.14 17.10 2.39
C VAL A 75 -4.11 16.24 3.66
N VAL A 76 -2.90 15.93 4.12
CA VAL A 76 -2.65 15.32 5.43
C VAL A 76 -2.00 16.37 6.32
N ASP A 77 -2.36 16.38 7.59
CA ASP A 77 -1.69 17.21 8.57
C ASP A 77 -0.18 16.86 8.60
N GLU A 78 0.67 17.89 8.61
CA GLU A 78 2.13 17.71 8.66
C GLU A 78 2.57 16.91 9.90
N ALA A 79 1.86 17.06 11.02
CA ALA A 79 2.10 16.29 12.23
C ALA A 79 1.87 14.78 12.04
N ASP A 80 1.01 14.40 11.10
CA ASP A 80 0.67 13.00 10.81
C ASP A 80 1.49 12.39 9.66
N ALA A 81 2.22 13.22 8.92
CA ALA A 81 3.02 12.77 7.78
C ALA A 81 4.04 11.66 8.11
N PRO A 82 4.75 11.66 9.27
CA PRO A 82 5.67 10.57 9.63
C PRO A 82 4.98 9.23 9.87
N ALA A 83 3.73 9.24 10.31
CA ALA A 83 2.91 8.05 10.53
C ALA A 83 2.01 7.72 9.34
N SER A 84 2.24 8.35 8.18
CA SER A 84 1.43 8.18 6.98
C SER A 84 2.25 7.55 5.85
N ILE A 85 1.55 6.77 5.02
CA ILE A 85 2.14 6.13 3.83
C ILE A 85 1.36 6.50 2.58
N THR A 86 2.07 6.48 1.45
CA THR A 86 1.50 6.61 0.11
C THR A 86 1.64 5.28 -0.62
N ILE A 87 0.57 4.84 -1.26
CA ILE A 87 0.53 3.66 -2.13
C ILE A 87 0.34 4.15 -3.55
N GLU A 88 1.31 3.88 -4.39
CA GLU A 88 1.30 4.16 -5.82
C GLU A 88 1.72 2.92 -6.59
N GLY A 89 1.46 2.88 -7.89
CA GLY A 89 1.88 1.75 -8.70
C GLY A 89 1.65 1.95 -10.19
N SER A 90 2.13 0.96 -10.94
CA SER A 90 1.94 0.89 -12.38
C SER A 90 1.50 -0.50 -12.83
N ILE A 91 0.61 -0.53 -13.81
CA ILE A 91 0.23 -1.75 -14.50
C ILE A 91 1.25 -1.95 -15.61
N THR A 92 2.08 -2.99 -15.46
CA THR A 92 3.22 -3.24 -16.36
C THR A 92 2.90 -4.27 -17.44
N GLU A 93 1.93 -5.14 -17.19
CA GLU A 93 1.54 -6.16 -18.16
C GLU A 93 0.03 -6.43 -18.08
N TYR A 94 -0.60 -6.56 -19.20
CA TYR A 94 -1.99 -6.99 -19.31
C TYR A 94 -2.15 -7.97 -20.46
N LYS A 95 -2.73 -9.12 -20.18
CA LYS A 95 -3.10 -10.12 -21.16
C LYS A 95 -4.61 -10.26 -21.22
N LYS A 96 -5.20 -9.91 -22.34
CA LYS A 96 -6.61 -10.11 -22.58
C LYS A 96 -6.90 -11.61 -22.71
N GLY A 97 -7.84 -12.09 -21.89
CA GLY A 97 -8.24 -13.49 -21.93
C GLY A 97 -8.97 -13.86 -23.24
N SER A 98 -9.01 -15.14 -23.53
CA SER A 98 -9.75 -15.70 -24.67
C SER A 98 -10.56 -16.92 -24.23
N VAL A 99 -11.88 -16.80 -24.30
CA VAL A 99 -12.81 -17.90 -23.98
C VAL A 99 -12.58 -19.10 -24.90
N VAL A 100 -12.24 -18.86 -26.18
CA VAL A 100 -11.98 -19.92 -27.17
C VAL A 100 -10.75 -20.74 -26.79
N LYS A 101 -9.66 -20.08 -26.35
CA LYS A 101 -8.46 -20.78 -25.91
C LYS A 101 -8.68 -21.56 -24.60
N ASP A 102 -9.50 -21.04 -23.70
CA ASP A 102 -9.84 -21.71 -22.45
C ASP A 102 -10.60 -23.02 -22.71
N VAL A 103 -11.49 -23.03 -23.68
CA VAL A 103 -12.29 -24.22 -24.05
C VAL A 103 -11.49 -25.22 -24.88
N LEU A 104 -10.64 -24.76 -25.81
CA LEU A 104 -9.95 -25.65 -26.77
C LEU A 104 -8.62 -26.21 -26.26
N ILE A 105 -7.88 -25.47 -25.45
CA ILE A 105 -6.50 -25.81 -25.08
C ILE A 105 -6.42 -26.24 -23.60
N GLY A 106 -7.45 -25.94 -22.81
CA GLY A 106 -7.51 -26.32 -21.39
C GLY A 106 -7.61 -25.13 -20.44
N TYR A 107 -8.02 -25.44 -19.24
CA TYR A 107 -8.64 -24.62 -18.20
C TYR A 107 -7.95 -23.30 -17.80
N THR A 108 -6.75 -22.99 -18.28
CA THR A 108 -6.03 -21.75 -17.92
C THR A 108 -5.36 -21.03 -19.08
N ALA A 109 -5.37 -21.63 -20.28
CA ALA A 109 -4.69 -21.07 -21.44
C ALA A 109 -5.32 -19.76 -21.96
N GLY A 110 -6.62 -19.58 -21.67
CA GLY A 110 -7.39 -18.40 -22.04
C GLY A 110 -7.53 -17.33 -20.96
N TRP A 111 -6.92 -17.49 -19.81
CA TRP A 111 -7.13 -16.58 -18.68
C TRP A 111 -6.55 -15.19 -18.94
N ARG A 112 -7.23 -14.21 -18.37
CA ARG A 112 -6.73 -12.83 -18.28
C ARG A 112 -5.61 -12.79 -17.24
N SER A 113 -4.60 -11.98 -17.47
CA SER A 113 -3.57 -11.73 -16.47
C SER A 113 -3.21 -10.25 -16.42
N LEU A 114 -2.89 -9.80 -15.21
CA LEU A 114 -2.48 -8.44 -14.91
C LEU A 114 -1.24 -8.51 -14.03
N LYS A 115 -0.18 -7.79 -14.40
CA LYS A 115 0.95 -7.55 -13.50
C LYS A 115 0.93 -6.11 -13.06
N VAL A 116 1.12 -5.92 -11.78
CA VAL A 116 1.12 -4.62 -11.13
C VAL A 116 2.37 -4.48 -10.30
N GLU A 117 3.11 -3.42 -10.50
CA GLU A 117 4.19 -3.00 -9.62
C GLU A 117 3.62 -1.96 -8.66
N THR A 118 3.71 -2.25 -7.38
CA THR A 118 3.20 -1.36 -6.33
C THR A 118 4.36 -0.85 -5.51
N THR A 119 4.36 0.42 -5.16
CA THR A 119 5.37 1.03 -4.30
C THR A 119 4.69 1.67 -3.11
N ILE A 120 5.16 1.32 -1.91
CA ILE A 120 4.71 1.89 -0.66
C ILE A 120 5.83 2.78 -0.14
N LYS A 121 5.50 4.06 0.06
CA LYS A 121 6.44 5.08 0.52
C LYS A 121 5.96 5.69 1.83
N ARG A 122 6.89 6.04 2.70
CA ARG A 122 6.59 6.94 3.81
C ARG A 122 6.33 8.33 3.25
N ARG A 123 5.27 8.99 3.74
CA ARG A 123 4.86 10.29 3.18
C ARG A 123 5.84 11.41 3.52
N SER A 124 6.44 11.42 4.71
CA SER A 124 7.30 12.49 5.19
C SER A 124 8.61 12.66 4.41
N ASP A 125 9.25 11.58 4.04
CA ASP A 125 10.59 11.58 3.41
C ASP A 125 10.61 10.87 2.06
N GLN A 126 9.46 10.41 1.56
CA GLN A 126 9.30 9.65 0.31
C GLN A 126 10.15 8.36 0.25
N LYS A 127 10.65 7.90 1.41
CA LYS A 127 11.42 6.67 1.49
C LYS A 127 10.56 5.46 1.16
N ILE A 128 11.04 4.65 0.22
CA ILE A 128 10.38 3.40 -0.14
C ILE A 128 10.50 2.43 1.04
N ILE A 129 9.35 1.93 1.50
CA ILE A 129 9.25 0.91 2.54
C ILE A 129 9.32 -0.46 1.89
N VAL A 130 8.54 -0.67 0.82
CA VAL A 130 8.49 -1.92 0.09
C VAL A 130 7.89 -1.70 -1.31
N SER A 131 8.28 -2.55 -2.26
CA SER A 131 7.77 -2.52 -3.64
C SER A 131 7.41 -3.92 -4.11
N PRO A 132 6.23 -4.45 -3.74
CA PRO A 132 5.80 -5.76 -4.19
C PRO A 132 5.37 -5.75 -5.66
N GLN A 133 5.71 -6.85 -6.36
CA GLN A 133 5.12 -7.19 -7.65
C GLN A 133 3.94 -8.13 -7.43
N ILE A 134 2.82 -7.80 -8.07
CA ILE A 134 1.57 -8.54 -7.90
C ILE A 134 1.13 -9.08 -9.26
N HIS A 135 0.81 -10.37 -9.29
CA HIS A 135 0.33 -11.03 -10.48
C HIS A 135 -1.07 -11.58 -10.26
N VAL A 136 -2.05 -10.96 -10.91
CA VAL A 136 -3.46 -11.35 -10.84
C VAL A 136 -3.84 -12.16 -12.06
N ARG A 137 -4.55 -13.26 -11.84
CA ARG A 137 -5.14 -14.08 -12.89
C ARG A 137 -6.64 -14.15 -12.72
N ALA A 138 -7.35 -14.09 -13.82
CA ALA A 138 -8.80 -14.06 -13.80
C ALA A 138 -9.40 -14.82 -14.99
N SER A 139 -10.60 -15.34 -14.81
CA SER A 139 -11.37 -15.95 -15.88
C SER A 139 -11.55 -14.97 -17.05
N PRO A 140 -11.47 -15.42 -18.31
CA PRO A 140 -11.71 -14.57 -19.47
C PRO A 140 -13.14 -14.02 -19.53
N ARG A 141 -14.06 -14.61 -18.78
CA ARG A 141 -15.47 -14.19 -18.70
C ARG A 141 -15.71 -13.04 -17.75
N TRP A 142 -14.74 -12.70 -16.89
CA TRP A 142 -14.91 -11.59 -15.95
C TRP A 142 -14.87 -10.24 -16.66
N LYS A 143 -15.78 -9.35 -16.24
CA LYS A 143 -15.77 -7.95 -16.66
C LYS A 143 -14.60 -7.21 -16.03
N ASP A 144 -14.19 -6.09 -16.62
CA ASP A 144 -13.09 -5.27 -16.11
C ASP A 144 -13.26 -4.84 -14.65
N LYS A 145 -14.49 -4.50 -14.25
CA LYS A 145 -14.78 -4.17 -12.85
C LYS A 145 -14.49 -5.32 -11.88
N VAL A 146 -14.77 -6.57 -12.27
CA VAL A 146 -14.50 -7.74 -11.43
C VAL A 146 -13.00 -8.00 -11.36
N LEU A 147 -12.29 -7.84 -12.48
CA LEU A 147 -10.83 -7.96 -12.51
C LEU A 147 -10.16 -6.88 -11.65
N ALA A 148 -10.66 -5.63 -11.72
CA ALA A 148 -10.16 -4.53 -10.92
C ALA A 148 -10.35 -4.78 -9.41
N LYS A 149 -11.50 -5.30 -9.03
CA LYS A 149 -11.78 -5.69 -7.63
C LYS A 149 -10.84 -6.78 -7.13
N GLU A 150 -10.63 -7.82 -7.91
CA GLU A 150 -9.69 -8.90 -7.56
C GLU A 150 -8.25 -8.38 -7.48
N ALA A 151 -7.86 -7.52 -8.43
CA ALA A 151 -6.56 -6.87 -8.40
C ALA A 151 -6.38 -6.03 -7.13
N ALA A 152 -7.35 -5.22 -6.76
CA ALA A 152 -7.31 -4.43 -5.53
C ALA A 152 -7.18 -5.31 -4.28
N HIS A 153 -7.94 -6.41 -4.23
CA HIS A 153 -7.86 -7.37 -3.12
C HIS A 153 -6.46 -7.99 -2.98
N GLU A 154 -5.89 -8.50 -4.07
CA GLU A 154 -4.55 -9.08 -4.05
C GLU A 154 -3.46 -8.04 -3.76
N ILE A 155 -3.60 -6.80 -4.28
CA ILE A 155 -2.69 -5.70 -3.95
C ILE A 155 -2.68 -5.45 -2.45
N VAL A 156 -3.84 -5.29 -1.82
CA VAL A 156 -3.93 -5.01 -0.38
C VAL A 156 -3.41 -6.18 0.45
N LYS A 157 -3.68 -7.40 0.04
CA LYS A 157 -3.17 -8.62 0.70
C LYS A 157 -1.64 -8.68 0.68
N GLU A 158 -1.01 -8.43 -0.47
CA GLU A 158 0.45 -8.43 -0.59
C GLU A 158 1.09 -7.24 0.15
N ILE A 159 0.43 -6.07 0.16
CA ILE A 159 0.85 -4.93 0.98
C ILE A 159 0.87 -5.31 2.46
N LYS A 160 -0.21 -5.91 2.97
CA LYS A 160 -0.28 -6.35 4.39
C LYS A 160 0.82 -7.32 4.74
N LYS A 161 1.07 -8.29 3.87
CA LYS A 161 2.13 -9.28 4.04
C LYS A 161 3.51 -8.61 4.08
N ALA A 162 3.81 -7.79 3.09
CA ALA A 162 5.08 -7.10 2.97
C ALA A 162 5.36 -6.13 4.13
N LEU A 163 4.35 -5.41 4.60
CA LEU A 163 4.47 -4.52 5.76
C LEU A 163 4.69 -5.31 7.05
N LYS A 164 4.07 -6.48 7.21
CA LYS A 164 4.28 -7.35 8.36
C LYS A 164 5.71 -7.91 8.39
N GLU A 165 6.22 -8.35 7.25
CA GLU A 165 7.59 -8.90 7.12
C GLU A 165 8.64 -7.83 7.40
N ASN A 166 8.44 -6.59 6.95
CA ASN A 166 9.36 -5.48 7.19
C ASN A 166 9.19 -4.83 8.58
N GLY A 167 8.04 -4.98 9.23
CA GLY A 167 7.78 -4.47 10.59
C GLY A 167 8.34 -5.35 11.71
N THR A 168 8.76 -6.57 11.41
CA THR A 168 9.35 -7.51 12.38
C THR A 168 10.88 -7.39 12.48
N GLY A 169 11.50 -6.52 11.69
CA GLY A 169 12.95 -6.32 11.60
C GLY A 169 13.48 -5.01 12.21
N ALA A 170 12.68 -4.31 13.03
CA ALA A 170 13.10 -3.09 13.72
C ALA A 170 13.03 -3.22 15.24
#